data_8de9029f9a7d4661f9f468dc2af2bccc
#
_entry.id   8de9029f9a7d4661f9f468dc2af2bccc
#
_cell.length_a   1.000
_cell.length_b   1.000
_cell.length_c   1.000
_cell.angle_alpha   90.00
_cell.angle_beta   90.00
_cell.angle_gamma   90.00
#
_symmetry.space_group_name_H-M   'P 1'
#
loop_
_entity.id
_entity.type
_entity.pdbx_description
1 polymer ?
#
loop_
_entity_poly.entity_id
_entity_poly.type
_entity_poly.pdbx_seq_one_letter_code
_entity_poly.pdbx_strand_id
1 'polypeptide(L)'
;MGISLLDCIDPDLDALNQKIYEKITTKARNLVATGDEIATEYGIPVVNKRISVTPIALVGGAACKKPEDFVTIARTLDKCAKEVGVNFIGGYSALVSKGMTPAEELLIRSIPQAMAETERVCSSVNVGSTKTGINMDAVKLMGEIILATAEATKDQDSLGCAKLVVFCNAPDDNPFMAGAFHGVTEADAIINVGVS
;
A
#
# COMPACT_ATOMS: atom_id res chain seq x y z
N MET A 1 9.38 -4.48 6.05
CA MET A 1 8.96 -5.88 6.00
C MET A 1 7.90 -6.04 4.94
N GLY A 2 8.11 -6.95 3.98
CA GLY A 2 7.10 -7.33 3.00
C GLY A 2 6.24 -8.47 3.53
N ILE A 3 4.92 -8.43 3.27
CA ILE A 3 3.96 -9.46 3.70
C ILE A 3 3.02 -9.77 2.54
N SER A 4 2.97 -11.04 2.12
CA SER A 4 1.98 -11.50 1.13
C SER A 4 0.59 -11.55 1.77
N LEU A 5 -0.42 -11.03 1.06
CA LEU A 5 -1.84 -11.10 1.46
C LEU A 5 -2.66 -11.99 0.52
N LEU A 6 -2.01 -12.76 -0.35
CA LEU A 6 -2.73 -13.59 -1.34
C LEU A 6 -3.61 -14.67 -0.69
N ASP A 7 -3.20 -15.22 0.44
CA ASP A 7 -3.97 -16.18 1.22
C ASP A 7 -5.10 -15.56 2.07
N CYS A 8 -5.13 -14.23 2.15
CA CYS A 8 -6.22 -13.50 2.80
C CYS A 8 -7.44 -13.28 1.89
N ILE A 9 -7.30 -13.49 0.56
CA ILE A 9 -8.37 -13.23 -0.40
C ILE A 9 -9.65 -13.96 0.00
N ASP A 10 -10.74 -13.19 0.06
CA ASP A 10 -12.07 -13.70 0.40
C ASP A 10 -13.12 -12.88 -0.35
N PRO A 11 -14.22 -13.46 -0.86
CA PRO A 11 -15.30 -12.71 -1.47
C PRO A 11 -16.14 -11.91 -0.45
N ASP A 12 -16.07 -12.27 0.84
CA ASP A 12 -16.67 -11.52 1.92
C ASP A 12 -15.70 -10.45 2.42
N LEU A 13 -16.13 -9.19 2.39
CA LEU A 13 -15.27 -8.04 2.73
C LEU A 13 -14.87 -8.02 4.21
N ASP A 14 -15.75 -8.43 5.11
CA ASP A 14 -15.46 -8.45 6.54
C ASP A 14 -14.47 -9.57 6.87
N ALA A 15 -14.66 -10.75 6.27
CA ALA A 15 -13.72 -11.86 6.39
C ALA A 15 -12.35 -11.51 5.81
N LEU A 16 -12.29 -10.84 4.65
CA LEU A 16 -11.06 -10.33 4.05
C LEU A 16 -10.33 -9.39 5.02
N ASN A 17 -11.02 -8.37 5.53
CA ASN A 17 -10.45 -7.40 6.46
C ASN A 17 -9.93 -8.07 7.74
N GLN A 18 -10.66 -9.04 8.28
CA GLN A 18 -10.24 -9.79 9.47
C GLN A 18 -8.95 -10.59 9.20
N LYS A 19 -8.87 -11.31 8.08
CA LYS A 19 -7.68 -12.08 7.69
C LYS A 19 -6.46 -11.18 7.50
N ILE A 20 -6.63 -10.02 6.84
CA ILE A 20 -5.57 -9.02 6.66
C ILE A 20 -5.06 -8.55 8.03
N TYR A 21 -5.96 -8.17 8.92
CA TYR A 21 -5.63 -7.69 10.25
C TYR A 21 -4.84 -8.74 11.05
N GLU A 22 -5.36 -9.96 11.15
CA GLU A 22 -4.72 -11.05 11.87
C GLU A 22 -3.33 -11.39 11.31
N LYS A 23 -3.20 -11.45 9.99
CA LYS A 23 -1.92 -11.78 9.35
C LYS A 23 -0.87 -10.71 9.62
N ILE A 24 -1.18 -9.44 9.38
CA ILE A 24 -0.22 -8.35 9.55
C ILE A 24 0.20 -8.23 11.01
N THR A 25 -0.76 -8.19 11.95
CA THR A 25 -0.46 -8.03 13.38
C THR A 25 0.31 -9.21 13.95
N THR A 26 0.06 -10.43 13.45
CA THR A 26 0.82 -11.62 13.86
C THR A 26 2.25 -11.63 13.29
N LYS A 27 2.40 -11.39 11.98
CA LYS A 27 3.72 -11.46 11.31
C LYS A 27 4.65 -10.33 11.73
N ALA A 28 4.13 -9.12 11.91
CA ALA A 28 4.93 -7.93 12.19
C ALA A 28 5.01 -7.54 13.68
N ARG A 29 4.44 -8.33 14.59
CA ARG A 29 4.33 -7.99 16.02
C ARG A 29 5.66 -7.59 16.69
N ASN A 30 6.77 -8.16 16.26
CA ASN A 30 8.09 -7.91 16.84
C ASN A 30 8.94 -6.95 15.99
N LEU A 31 8.45 -6.49 14.83
CA LEU A 31 9.25 -5.75 13.86
C LEU A 31 9.88 -4.48 14.47
N VAL A 32 9.09 -3.71 15.21
CA VAL A 32 9.55 -2.45 15.80
C VAL A 32 10.53 -2.71 16.93
N ALA A 33 10.19 -3.59 17.87
CA ALA A 33 11.04 -3.94 19.01
C ALA A 33 12.40 -4.48 18.55
N THR A 34 12.41 -5.44 17.62
CA THR A 34 13.65 -5.98 17.07
C THR A 34 14.49 -4.92 16.35
N GLY A 35 13.85 -4.00 15.60
CA GLY A 35 14.56 -2.90 14.97
C GLY A 35 15.21 -1.93 15.97
N ASP A 36 14.56 -1.68 17.12
CA ASP A 36 15.10 -0.84 18.19
C ASP A 36 16.23 -1.52 18.95
N GLU A 37 16.12 -2.83 19.19
CA GLU A 37 17.19 -3.67 19.78
C GLU A 37 18.44 -3.64 18.91
N ILE A 38 18.31 -3.86 17.60
CA ILE A 38 19.41 -3.80 16.63
C ILE A 38 20.05 -2.41 16.63
N ALA A 39 19.25 -1.36 16.60
CA ALA A 39 19.76 0.03 16.63
C ALA A 39 20.59 0.27 17.88
N THR A 40 20.17 -0.24 19.03
CA THR A 40 20.86 -0.11 20.32
C THR A 40 22.14 -0.93 20.35
N GLU A 41 22.08 -2.19 19.91
CA GLU A 41 23.21 -3.13 19.96
C GLU A 41 24.38 -2.68 19.07
N TYR A 42 24.05 -2.23 17.85
CA TYR A 42 25.09 -1.87 16.87
C TYR A 42 25.38 -0.36 16.79
N GLY A 43 24.65 0.48 17.52
CA GLY A 43 24.81 1.93 17.48
C GLY A 43 24.43 2.54 16.12
N ILE A 44 23.60 1.86 15.32
CA ILE A 44 23.17 2.28 13.99
C ILE A 44 21.70 2.71 14.06
N PRO A 45 21.34 3.94 13.68
CA PRO A 45 19.96 4.38 13.74
C PRO A 45 19.08 3.65 12.72
N VAL A 46 18.09 2.88 13.18
CA VAL A 46 17.01 2.33 12.34
C VAL A 46 15.88 3.37 12.30
N VAL A 47 16.00 4.31 11.38
CA VAL A 47 15.16 5.53 11.36
C VAL A 47 13.71 5.22 11.00
N ASN A 48 13.49 4.30 10.06
CA ASN A 48 12.15 3.95 9.58
C ASN A 48 11.90 2.45 9.62
N LYS A 49 10.78 2.08 10.22
CA LYS A 49 10.25 0.73 10.21
C LYS A 49 8.94 0.75 9.46
N ARG A 50 8.84 -0.01 8.38
CA ARG A 50 7.71 0.04 7.45
C ARG A 50 7.25 -1.36 7.08
N ILE A 51 5.97 -1.47 6.70
CA ILE A 51 5.40 -2.68 6.10
C ILE A 51 5.04 -2.37 4.65
N SER A 52 5.23 -3.34 3.76
CA SER A 52 4.65 -3.36 2.42
C SER A 52 3.84 -4.63 2.24
N VAL A 53 2.67 -4.52 1.63
CA VAL A 53 1.80 -5.67 1.38
C VAL A 53 1.58 -5.88 -0.12
N THR A 54 1.07 -7.05 -0.48
CA THR A 54 0.63 -7.34 -1.85
C THR A 54 -0.32 -6.23 -2.33
N PRO A 55 -0.22 -5.77 -3.60
CA PRO A 55 -1.10 -4.75 -4.13
C PRO A 55 -2.57 -5.03 -3.84
N ILE A 56 -3.21 -4.13 -3.09
CA ILE A 56 -4.58 -4.32 -2.58
C ILE A 56 -5.61 -4.43 -3.70
N ALA A 57 -5.35 -3.86 -4.89
CA ALA A 57 -6.23 -4.05 -6.04
C ALA A 57 -6.40 -5.53 -6.42
N LEU A 58 -5.35 -6.35 -6.24
CA LEU A 58 -5.39 -7.80 -6.47
C LEU A 58 -6.13 -8.53 -5.34
N VAL A 59 -5.84 -8.15 -4.11
CA VAL A 59 -6.37 -8.80 -2.90
C VAL A 59 -7.86 -8.51 -2.72
N GLY A 60 -8.28 -7.25 -2.92
CA GLY A 60 -9.66 -6.80 -2.74
C GLY A 60 -10.57 -7.04 -3.94
N GLY A 61 -10.03 -7.47 -5.09
CA GLY A 61 -10.80 -7.52 -6.34
C GLY A 61 -12.02 -8.43 -6.33
N ALA A 62 -12.03 -9.49 -5.50
CA ALA A 62 -13.16 -10.39 -5.36
C ALA A 62 -14.28 -9.82 -4.46
N ALA A 63 -13.90 -9.10 -3.40
CA ALA A 63 -14.81 -8.57 -2.39
C ALA A 63 -15.39 -7.21 -2.73
N CYS A 64 -14.56 -6.29 -3.24
CA CYS A 64 -14.92 -4.89 -3.45
C CYS A 64 -15.77 -4.69 -4.71
N LYS A 65 -16.90 -3.99 -4.58
CA LYS A 65 -17.83 -3.69 -5.66
C LYS A 65 -17.94 -2.18 -5.96
N LYS A 66 -17.45 -1.36 -5.06
CA LYS A 66 -17.45 0.11 -5.14
C LYS A 66 -16.19 0.68 -4.45
N PRO A 67 -15.80 1.94 -4.73
CA PRO A 67 -14.59 2.53 -4.15
C PRO A 67 -14.58 2.51 -2.62
N GLU A 68 -15.72 2.74 -1.95
CA GLU A 68 -15.82 2.77 -0.50
C GLU A 68 -15.46 1.43 0.16
N ASP A 69 -15.64 0.31 -0.54
CA ASP A 69 -15.25 -1.01 -0.05
C ASP A 69 -13.72 -1.09 0.10
N PHE A 70 -12.97 -0.55 -0.86
CA PHE A 70 -11.51 -0.44 -0.76
C PHE A 70 -11.06 0.48 0.39
N VAL A 71 -11.83 1.55 0.68
CA VAL A 71 -11.53 2.44 1.82
C VAL A 71 -11.59 1.67 3.15
N THR A 72 -12.48 0.67 3.30
CA THR A 72 -12.50 -0.15 4.51
C THR A 72 -11.23 -0.96 4.68
N ILE A 73 -10.65 -1.46 3.57
CA ILE A 73 -9.34 -2.14 3.59
C ILE A 73 -8.24 -1.15 4.00
N ALA A 74 -8.25 0.08 3.47
CA ALA A 74 -7.29 1.11 3.87
C ALA A 74 -7.34 1.39 5.38
N ARG A 75 -8.54 1.52 5.96
CA ARG A 75 -8.72 1.68 7.41
C ARG A 75 -8.17 0.49 8.20
N THR A 76 -8.36 -0.74 7.70
CA THR A 76 -7.79 -1.95 8.31
C THR A 76 -6.26 -1.91 8.28
N LEU A 77 -5.65 -1.52 7.16
CA LEU A 77 -4.20 -1.36 7.06
C LEU A 77 -3.67 -0.29 8.03
N ASP A 78 -4.36 0.85 8.13
CA ASP A 78 -3.99 1.93 9.07
C ASP A 78 -4.04 1.47 10.52
N LYS A 79 -5.10 0.72 10.87
CA LYS A 79 -5.25 0.10 12.19
C LYS A 79 -4.08 -0.86 12.49
N CYS A 80 -3.73 -1.73 11.54
CA CYS A 80 -2.57 -2.63 11.68
C CYS A 80 -1.27 -1.86 11.89
N ALA A 81 -1.03 -0.81 11.10
CA ALA A 81 0.18 0.00 11.18
C ALA A 81 0.28 0.72 12.54
N LYS A 82 -0.83 1.20 13.08
CA LYS A 82 -0.89 1.83 14.40
C LYS A 82 -0.62 0.82 15.51
N GLU A 83 -1.21 -0.36 15.44
CA GLU A 83 -1.05 -1.41 16.45
C GLU A 83 0.37 -1.97 16.51
N VAL A 84 0.95 -2.27 15.34
CA VAL A 84 2.34 -2.75 15.23
C VAL A 84 3.36 -1.65 15.54
N GLY A 85 2.97 -0.38 15.42
CA GLY A 85 3.82 0.78 15.70
C GLY A 85 4.73 1.18 14.55
N VAL A 86 4.51 0.70 13.31
CA VAL A 86 5.32 1.08 12.14
C VAL A 86 5.00 2.50 11.67
N ASN A 87 5.96 3.15 11.02
CA ASN A 87 5.80 4.51 10.52
C ASN A 87 4.79 4.59 9.38
N PHE A 88 4.88 3.66 8.42
CA PHE A 88 4.01 3.59 7.25
C PHE A 88 3.74 2.15 6.83
N ILE A 89 2.61 1.95 6.14
CA ILE A 89 2.25 0.73 5.44
C ILE A 89 1.93 1.05 3.99
N GLY A 90 2.69 0.45 3.07
CA GLY A 90 2.49 0.54 1.63
C GLY A 90 1.77 -0.69 1.08
N GLY A 91 1.36 -0.60 -0.19
CA GLY A 91 0.64 -1.68 -0.88
C GLY A 91 -0.82 -1.36 -1.16
N TYR A 92 -1.32 -0.19 -0.77
CA TYR A 92 -2.60 0.31 -1.28
C TYR A 92 -2.43 0.74 -2.73
N SER A 93 -2.24 -0.25 -3.60
CA SER A 93 -1.61 -0.08 -4.91
C SER A 93 -2.37 -0.81 -6.01
N ALA A 94 -2.22 -0.29 -7.26
CA ALA A 94 -2.67 -0.91 -8.50
C ALA A 94 -1.54 -0.93 -9.54
N LEU A 95 -1.43 -2.03 -10.31
CA LEU A 95 -0.40 -2.25 -11.31
C LEU A 95 -1.01 -2.27 -12.71
N VAL A 96 -1.20 -1.10 -13.30
CA VAL A 96 -2.04 -0.89 -14.51
C VAL A 96 -1.24 -0.58 -15.77
N SER A 97 0.03 -0.99 -15.85
CA SER A 97 0.91 -0.66 -16.97
C SER A 97 0.45 -1.22 -18.33
N LYS A 98 -0.28 -2.34 -18.35
CA LYS A 98 -0.81 -2.94 -19.59
C LYS A 98 -2.26 -2.60 -19.87
N GLY A 99 -3.01 -2.36 -18.85
CA GLY A 99 -4.45 -2.17 -18.87
C GLY A 99 -4.96 -2.09 -17.45
N MET A 100 -6.22 -1.79 -17.30
CA MET A 100 -6.83 -1.58 -15.98
C MET A 100 -8.09 -2.45 -15.89
N THR A 101 -8.15 -3.28 -14.87
CA THR A 101 -9.35 -4.06 -14.54
C THR A 101 -10.35 -3.18 -13.79
N PRO A 102 -11.66 -3.56 -13.74
CA PRO A 102 -12.64 -2.83 -12.94
C PRO A 102 -12.25 -2.68 -11.47
N ALA A 103 -11.64 -3.70 -10.86
CA ALA A 103 -11.21 -3.67 -9.47
C ALA A 103 -10.06 -2.66 -9.24
N GLU A 104 -9.10 -2.60 -10.17
CA GLU A 104 -8.02 -1.61 -10.12
C GLU A 104 -8.55 -0.19 -10.28
N GLU A 105 -9.52 0.03 -11.16
CA GLU A 105 -10.16 1.35 -11.30
C GLU A 105 -10.90 1.75 -10.02
N LEU A 106 -11.63 0.83 -9.39
CA LEU A 106 -12.31 1.08 -8.12
C LEU A 106 -11.32 1.48 -7.01
N LEU A 107 -10.20 0.75 -6.88
CA LEU A 107 -9.14 1.10 -5.93
C LEU A 107 -8.58 2.50 -6.24
N ILE A 108 -8.22 2.79 -7.48
CA ILE A 108 -7.67 4.09 -7.86
C ILE A 108 -8.64 5.22 -7.51
N ARG A 109 -9.93 5.06 -7.79
CA ARG A 109 -10.96 6.05 -7.46
C ARG A 109 -11.19 6.20 -5.95
N SER A 110 -10.82 5.20 -5.13
CA SER A 110 -10.92 5.27 -3.67
C SER A 110 -9.77 6.04 -3.01
N ILE A 111 -8.66 6.27 -3.73
CA ILE A 111 -7.43 6.87 -3.17
C ILE A 111 -7.68 8.20 -2.45
N PRO A 112 -8.43 9.18 -3.00
CA PRO A 112 -8.64 10.45 -2.32
C PRO A 112 -9.24 10.28 -0.92
N GLN A 113 -10.29 9.47 -0.81
CA GLN A 113 -10.95 9.20 0.46
C GLN A 113 -10.05 8.37 1.40
N ALA A 114 -9.39 7.35 0.88
CA ALA A 114 -8.47 6.54 1.67
C ALA A 114 -7.33 7.38 2.27
N MET A 115 -6.73 8.27 1.49
CA MET A 115 -5.64 9.15 1.97
C MET A 115 -6.12 10.21 2.96
N ALA A 116 -7.36 10.66 2.86
CA ALA A 116 -7.95 11.59 3.82
C ALA A 116 -8.29 10.93 5.16
N GLU A 117 -8.70 9.66 5.15
CA GLU A 117 -9.17 8.94 6.33
C GLU A 117 -8.08 8.13 7.05
N THR A 118 -6.87 8.00 6.47
CA THR A 118 -5.78 7.22 7.04
C THR A 118 -4.53 8.06 7.25
N GLU A 119 -3.78 7.74 8.30
CA GLU A 119 -2.55 8.46 8.65
C GLU A 119 -1.30 7.79 8.07
N ARG A 120 -1.21 6.47 8.15
CA ARG A 120 0.01 5.68 7.87
C ARG A 120 -0.03 4.90 6.57
N VAL A 121 -1.16 4.89 5.86
CA VAL A 121 -1.30 4.18 4.59
C VAL A 121 -0.69 5.01 3.46
N CYS A 122 0.14 4.34 2.65
CA CYS A 122 0.70 4.90 1.43
C CYS A 122 0.15 4.15 0.22
N SER A 123 -0.07 4.89 -0.85
CA SER A 123 -0.64 4.39 -2.11
C SER A 123 0.34 4.55 -3.27
N SER A 124 0.26 3.64 -4.23
CA SER A 124 1.01 3.77 -5.48
C SER A 124 0.28 3.16 -6.66
N VAL A 125 0.49 3.77 -7.84
CA VAL A 125 -0.06 3.26 -9.10
C VAL A 125 1.05 3.19 -10.14
N ASN A 126 1.31 1.98 -10.66
CA ASN A 126 2.29 1.78 -11.75
C ASN A 126 1.60 1.87 -13.10
N VAL A 127 1.80 2.96 -13.83
CA VAL A 127 1.09 3.30 -15.08
C VAL A 127 1.85 2.90 -16.34
N GLY A 128 3.07 2.39 -16.23
CA GLY A 128 3.86 2.05 -17.40
C GLY A 128 5.06 1.18 -17.11
N SER A 129 5.64 0.60 -18.16
CA SER A 129 6.90 -0.13 -18.10
C SER A 129 7.63 -0.08 -19.45
N THR A 130 8.93 -0.38 -19.42
CA THR A 130 9.74 -0.51 -20.67
C THR A 130 9.23 -1.62 -21.59
N LYS A 131 8.52 -2.62 -21.04
CA LYS A 131 7.95 -3.74 -21.82
C LYS A 131 6.60 -3.39 -22.45
N THR A 132 5.81 -2.55 -21.81
CA THR A 132 4.40 -2.32 -22.19
C THR A 132 4.12 -0.91 -22.69
N GLY A 133 5.07 0.01 -22.52
CA GLY A 133 4.82 1.44 -22.72
C GLY A 133 4.05 2.05 -21.56
N ILE A 134 3.40 3.16 -21.83
CA ILE A 134 2.65 3.95 -20.84
C ILE A 134 1.15 3.78 -21.11
N ASN A 135 0.39 3.45 -20.07
CA ASN A 135 -1.07 3.44 -20.10
C ASN A 135 -1.60 4.88 -19.94
N MET A 136 -1.91 5.53 -21.06
CA MET A 136 -2.34 6.93 -21.07
C MET A 136 -3.69 7.16 -20.40
N ASP A 137 -4.60 6.17 -20.39
CA ASP A 137 -5.87 6.25 -19.68
C ASP A 137 -5.64 6.28 -18.16
N ALA A 138 -4.70 5.46 -17.68
CA ALA A 138 -4.29 5.48 -16.28
C ALA A 138 -3.61 6.80 -15.91
N VAL A 139 -2.74 7.35 -16.78
CA VAL A 139 -2.10 8.66 -16.56
C VAL A 139 -3.13 9.77 -16.44
N LYS A 140 -4.14 9.80 -17.34
CA LYS A 140 -5.23 10.75 -17.27
C LYS A 140 -6.00 10.62 -15.95
N LEU A 141 -6.41 9.41 -15.61
CA LEU A 141 -7.13 9.14 -14.36
C LEU A 141 -6.29 9.57 -13.14
N MET A 142 -5.00 9.27 -13.12
CA MET A 142 -4.14 9.68 -12.01
C MET A 142 -4.01 11.20 -11.86
N GLY A 143 -4.04 11.96 -12.95
CA GLY A 143 -4.11 13.42 -12.89
C GLY A 143 -5.36 13.90 -12.15
N GLU A 144 -6.52 13.32 -12.44
CA GLU A 144 -7.78 13.61 -11.75
C GLU A 144 -7.72 13.22 -10.27
N ILE A 145 -7.16 12.03 -9.97
CA ILE A 145 -7.03 11.50 -8.60
C ILE A 145 -6.08 12.34 -7.74
N ILE A 146 -4.96 12.82 -8.30
CA ILE A 146 -4.02 13.69 -7.57
C ILE A 146 -4.73 14.98 -7.15
N LEU A 147 -5.46 15.63 -8.07
CA LEU A 147 -6.23 16.83 -7.75
C LEU A 147 -7.30 16.57 -6.70
N ALA A 148 -8.04 15.47 -6.84
CA ALA A 148 -9.05 15.07 -5.86
C ALA A 148 -8.42 14.76 -4.48
N THR A 149 -7.23 14.15 -4.44
CA THR A 149 -6.51 13.86 -3.18
C THR A 149 -6.03 15.15 -2.51
N ALA A 150 -5.52 16.10 -3.30
CA ALA A 150 -5.13 17.41 -2.78
C ALA A 150 -6.33 18.14 -2.16
N GLU A 151 -7.46 18.16 -2.82
CA GLU A 151 -8.69 18.78 -2.31
C GLU A 151 -9.24 18.05 -1.08
N ALA A 152 -9.27 16.72 -1.09
CA ALA A 152 -9.77 15.92 0.03
C ALA A 152 -8.91 16.06 1.31
N THR A 153 -7.65 16.47 1.19
CA THR A 153 -6.70 16.63 2.31
C THR A 153 -6.21 18.08 2.48
N LYS A 154 -6.92 19.06 1.90
CA LYS A 154 -6.50 20.48 1.93
C LYS A 154 -6.35 21.05 3.33
N ASP A 155 -7.19 20.61 4.27
CA ASP A 155 -7.13 21.05 5.67
C ASP A 155 -5.96 20.41 6.45
N GLN A 156 -5.20 19.53 5.79
CA GLN A 156 -3.98 18.88 6.26
C GLN A 156 -2.80 19.20 5.32
N ASP A 157 -2.72 20.41 4.80
CA ASP A 157 -1.69 20.87 3.86
C ASP A 157 -1.56 19.97 2.60
N SER A 158 -2.64 19.35 2.18
CA SER A 158 -2.70 18.36 1.09
C SER A 158 -1.73 17.17 1.28
N LEU A 159 -1.48 16.77 2.52
CA LEU A 159 -0.51 15.71 2.89
C LEU A 159 -0.85 14.36 2.25
N GLY A 160 -2.11 14.12 1.87
CA GLY A 160 -2.50 12.92 1.12
C GLY A 160 -1.69 12.72 -0.17
N CYS A 161 -1.30 13.81 -0.84
CA CYS A 161 -0.46 13.73 -2.03
C CYS A 161 0.98 13.25 -1.73
N ALA A 162 1.50 13.52 -0.54
CA ALA A 162 2.83 13.03 -0.12
C ALA A 162 2.85 11.52 0.15
N LYS A 163 1.67 10.91 0.32
CA LYS A 163 1.49 9.45 0.52
C LYS A 163 1.10 8.72 -0.77
N LEU A 164 1.04 9.41 -1.91
CA LEU A 164 0.65 8.86 -3.22
C LEU A 164 1.80 8.97 -4.20
N VAL A 165 2.15 7.84 -4.83
CA VAL A 165 3.20 7.79 -5.85
C VAL A 165 2.65 7.22 -7.15
N VAL A 166 2.94 7.89 -8.27
CA VAL A 166 2.69 7.36 -9.62
C VAL A 166 4.01 6.88 -10.20
N PHE A 167 4.10 5.59 -10.48
CA PHE A 167 5.29 4.96 -11.03
C PHE A 167 5.19 4.74 -12.54
N CYS A 168 6.35 4.78 -13.18
CA CYS A 168 6.61 4.13 -14.45
C CYS A 168 7.82 3.22 -14.27
N ASN A 169 7.70 1.98 -14.73
CA ASN A 169 8.77 0.97 -14.66
C ASN A 169 9.14 0.55 -13.22
N ALA A 170 8.15 0.45 -12.34
CA ALA A 170 8.37 -0.14 -11.02
C ALA A 170 8.84 -1.61 -11.15
N PRO A 171 9.76 -2.08 -10.31
CA PRO A 171 10.15 -3.49 -10.26
C PRO A 171 9.00 -4.39 -9.79
N ASP A 172 9.15 -5.71 -9.98
CA ASP A 172 8.11 -6.69 -9.62
C ASP A 172 7.86 -6.75 -8.10
N ASP A 173 8.90 -6.51 -7.29
CA ASP A 173 8.82 -6.23 -5.86
C ASP A 173 9.45 -4.86 -5.58
N ASN A 174 8.74 -4.00 -4.88
CA ASN A 174 9.22 -2.66 -4.55
C ASN A 174 9.08 -2.39 -3.05
N PRO A 175 10.05 -2.82 -2.22
CA PRO A 175 9.97 -2.66 -0.77
C PRO A 175 10.28 -1.23 -0.28
N PHE A 176 10.51 -0.27 -1.17
CA PHE A 176 11.12 1.01 -0.83
C PHE A 176 10.19 2.20 -0.97
N MET A 177 10.27 3.14 0.00
CA MET A 177 9.60 4.44 0.02
C MET A 177 8.07 4.39 0.16
N ALA A 178 7.39 5.52 -0.09
CA ALA A 178 5.93 5.66 0.00
C ALA A 178 5.19 4.77 -1.03
N GLY A 179 5.80 4.48 -2.17
CA GLY A 179 5.24 3.61 -3.19
C GLY A 179 5.49 2.11 -2.99
N ALA A 180 5.92 1.69 -1.81
CA ALA A 180 6.25 0.29 -1.54
C ALA A 180 5.06 -0.64 -1.74
N PHE A 181 5.32 -1.80 -2.33
CA PHE A 181 4.41 -2.94 -2.37
C PHE A 181 5.22 -4.24 -2.36
N HIS A 182 4.62 -5.31 -1.87
CA HIS A 182 5.20 -6.65 -1.85
C HIS A 182 4.84 -7.40 -3.13
N GLY A 183 5.83 -7.92 -3.83
CA GLY A 183 5.64 -8.62 -5.10
C GLY A 183 4.84 -9.91 -4.95
N VAL A 184 4.04 -10.23 -5.97
CA VAL A 184 3.17 -11.43 -5.94
C VAL A 184 3.92 -12.75 -6.01
N THR A 185 5.19 -12.73 -6.43
CA THR A 185 6.06 -13.92 -6.55
C THR A 185 7.01 -14.06 -5.37
N GLU A 186 6.96 -13.13 -4.43
CA GLU A 186 7.82 -13.12 -3.26
C GLU A 186 7.35 -14.11 -2.17
N ALA A 187 8.22 -14.36 -1.20
CA ALA A 187 7.92 -15.21 -0.06
C ALA A 187 6.75 -14.63 0.79
N ASP A 188 6.14 -15.48 1.63
CA ASP A 188 5.03 -15.08 2.51
C ASP A 188 5.35 -13.86 3.40
N ALA A 189 6.59 -13.77 3.86
CA ALA A 189 7.11 -12.59 4.55
C ALA A 189 8.61 -12.47 4.38
N ILE A 190 9.10 -11.25 4.12
CA ILE A 190 10.53 -10.94 3.96
C ILE A 190 10.93 -9.68 4.71
N ILE A 191 12.20 -9.60 5.09
CA ILE A 191 12.80 -8.38 5.64
C ILE A 191 13.75 -7.80 4.59
N ASN A 192 13.52 -6.56 4.22
CA ASN A 192 14.40 -5.77 3.38
C ASN A 192 15.06 -4.68 4.21
N VAL A 193 16.37 -4.50 4.04
CA VAL A 193 17.14 -3.44 4.70
C VAL A 193 17.57 -2.44 3.65
N GLY A 194 17.11 -1.20 3.80
CA GLY A 194 17.54 -0.07 2.98
C GLY A 194 18.61 0.73 3.71
N VAL A 195 19.73 0.99 3.06
CA VAL A 195 20.80 1.86 3.56
C VAL A 195 20.80 3.15 2.76
N SER A 196 20.79 4.31 3.44
CA SER A 196 20.78 5.64 2.80
C SER A 196 21.80 6.57 3.46
#